data_63e02805b5cae7ba4589ba8e28c556f8
#
_entry.id   63e02805b5cae7ba4589ba8e28c556f8
#
_cell.length_a   1.000
_cell.length_b   1.000
_cell.length_c   1.000
_cell.angle_alpha   90.00
_cell.angle_beta   90.00
_cell.angle_gamma   90.00
#
_symmetry.space_group_name_H-M   'P 1'
#
loop_
_entity.id
_entity.type
_entity.pdbx_description
1 polymer ?
#
loop_
_entity_poly.entity_id
_entity_poly.type
_entity_poly.pdbx_seq_one_letter_code
_entity_poly.pdbx_strand_id
1 'polypeptide(L)'
;AGRMTVPTLHAVIKGTGSALPRNRVSNAELAAKVDTTDEWITERTGIKFRHIAEPDETTSSLAIEASRNALEAANMAPSDIDLIILATATPDQTFPASATIVQHALGCNGGVAFDVAAVCSGFLYAFSVAESMIRAGSARNALVIGAETFSRILDWEDRTTCVLFGDGAGAVVLSGEVGTRGALATKLHADGQHNELLYVDGGPSTTGTVGKLRMKGREVFRHAVTNLTSVLHEVLAEANLTAADIDWVVPHQANARIIEATAKKLGLDADKVVLTVDQHANTSAASVPLALDVAVRDGRIKAGDVIVIEAMGGGFTWGASVVRM
;
A
#
# COMPACT_ATOMS: atom_id res chain seq x y z
N ALA A 1 4.43 10.85 45.37
CA ALA A 1 5.31 10.81 44.19
C ALA A 1 4.41 10.64 42.95
N GLY A 2 4.12 11.75 42.25
CA GLY A 2 3.37 11.69 40.98
C GLY A 2 4.15 10.92 39.93
N ARG A 3 3.55 9.89 39.36
CA ARG A 3 4.08 9.26 38.14
C ARG A 3 4.14 10.34 37.06
N MET A 4 5.33 10.72 36.65
CA MET A 4 5.50 11.49 35.43
C MET A 4 5.00 10.64 34.28
N THR A 5 3.83 11.01 33.72
CA THR A 5 3.35 10.40 32.50
C THR A 5 4.26 10.85 31.37
N VAL A 6 5.01 9.90 30.77
CA VAL A 6 5.76 10.17 29.54
C VAL A 6 4.75 10.52 28.47
N PRO A 7 4.88 11.67 27.79
CA PRO A 7 3.96 12.03 26.71
C PRO A 7 3.94 10.96 25.63
N THR A 8 2.76 10.60 25.12
CA THR A 8 2.63 9.62 24.05
C THR A 8 3.12 10.22 22.73
N LEU A 9 4.11 9.56 22.12
CA LEU A 9 4.63 9.91 20.82
C LEU A 9 3.84 9.17 19.73
N HIS A 10 3.38 9.90 18.74
CA HIS A 10 2.68 9.35 17.57
C HIS A 10 3.49 9.54 16.30
N ALA A 11 3.36 8.60 15.37
CA ALA A 11 3.91 8.76 14.03
C ALA A 11 2.92 9.58 13.17
N VAL A 12 3.34 10.79 12.84
CA VAL A 12 2.53 11.76 12.09
C VAL A 12 2.95 11.77 10.63
N ILE A 13 1.97 11.70 9.72
CA ILE A 13 2.22 11.83 8.28
C ILE A 13 2.55 13.29 7.97
N LYS A 14 3.77 13.56 7.53
CA LYS A 14 4.27 14.90 7.20
C LYS A 14 4.17 15.22 5.71
N GLY A 15 4.14 14.20 4.87
CA GLY A 15 4.03 14.35 3.43
C GLY A 15 3.76 13.02 2.76
N THR A 16 3.15 13.09 1.57
CA THR A 16 2.86 11.96 0.71
C THR A 16 3.44 12.18 -0.67
N GLY A 17 3.76 11.11 -1.37
CA GLY A 17 4.23 11.16 -2.74
C GLY A 17 3.92 9.88 -3.49
N SER A 18 3.93 9.95 -4.80
CA SER A 18 3.70 8.80 -5.65
C SER A 18 4.49 8.90 -6.95
N ALA A 19 4.60 7.77 -7.63
CA ALA A 19 5.18 7.67 -8.96
C ALA A 19 4.46 6.57 -9.75
N LEU A 20 4.20 6.85 -11.01
CA LEU A 20 3.61 5.90 -11.94
C LEU A 20 4.56 5.70 -13.13
N PRO A 21 4.66 4.48 -13.66
CA PRO A 21 5.36 4.24 -14.92
C PRO A 21 4.83 5.13 -16.04
N ARG A 22 5.70 5.46 -16.99
CA ARG A 22 5.36 6.34 -18.11
C ARG A 22 4.30 5.73 -19.04
N ASN A 23 4.28 4.41 -19.16
CA ASN A 23 3.37 3.70 -20.07
C ASN A 23 1.99 3.48 -19.42
N ARG A 24 1.02 4.32 -19.76
CA ARG A 24 -0.37 4.19 -19.36
C ARG A 24 -1.12 3.36 -20.40
N VAL A 25 -1.70 2.24 -19.98
CA VAL A 25 -2.34 1.25 -20.85
C VAL A 25 -3.83 1.16 -20.55
N SER A 26 -4.66 1.39 -21.56
CA SER A 26 -6.12 1.23 -21.48
C SER A 26 -6.53 -0.24 -21.63
N ASN A 27 -7.78 -0.54 -21.25
CA ASN A 27 -8.36 -1.86 -21.52
C ASN A 27 -8.36 -2.21 -22.99
N ALA A 28 -8.64 -1.23 -23.88
CA ALA A 28 -8.63 -1.43 -25.33
C ALA A 28 -7.23 -1.80 -25.85
N GLU A 29 -6.19 -1.14 -25.35
CA GLU A 29 -4.81 -1.47 -25.69
C GLU A 29 -4.43 -2.87 -25.20
N LEU A 30 -4.88 -3.24 -24.00
CA LEU A 30 -4.63 -4.55 -23.43
C LEU A 30 -5.34 -5.65 -24.22
N ALA A 31 -6.57 -5.39 -24.67
CA ALA A 31 -7.37 -6.31 -25.50
C ALA A 31 -6.72 -6.64 -26.85
N ALA A 32 -5.83 -5.79 -27.35
CA ALA A 32 -5.05 -6.08 -28.55
C ALA A 32 -4.02 -7.20 -28.36
N LYS A 33 -3.64 -7.50 -27.12
CA LYS A 33 -2.59 -8.47 -26.77
C LYS A 33 -3.09 -9.64 -25.93
N VAL A 34 -4.23 -9.48 -25.27
CA VAL A 34 -4.83 -10.45 -24.35
C VAL A 34 -6.26 -10.74 -24.82
N ASP A 35 -6.70 -11.98 -24.72
CA ASP A 35 -8.07 -12.39 -25.05
C ASP A 35 -9.08 -11.85 -24.03
N THR A 36 -9.44 -10.58 -24.18
CA THR A 36 -10.35 -9.86 -23.28
C THR A 36 -11.04 -8.71 -24.03
N THR A 37 -11.93 -8.00 -23.33
CA THR A 37 -12.59 -6.80 -23.82
C THR A 37 -12.64 -5.74 -22.71
N ASP A 38 -12.78 -4.46 -23.12
CA ASP A 38 -12.99 -3.36 -22.18
C ASP A 38 -14.23 -3.61 -21.29
N GLU A 39 -15.34 -4.06 -21.90
CA GLU A 39 -16.58 -4.35 -21.18
C GLU A 39 -16.40 -5.45 -20.13
N TRP A 40 -15.70 -6.51 -20.48
CA TRP A 40 -15.45 -7.64 -19.57
C TRP A 40 -14.64 -7.20 -18.35
N ILE A 41 -13.57 -6.41 -18.57
CA ILE A 41 -12.71 -5.91 -17.48
C ILE A 41 -13.47 -4.92 -16.60
N THR A 42 -14.12 -3.94 -17.20
CA THR A 42 -14.84 -2.86 -16.50
C THR A 42 -15.98 -3.42 -15.65
N GLU A 43 -16.79 -4.32 -16.18
CA GLU A 43 -17.91 -4.92 -15.45
C GLU A 43 -17.46 -5.72 -14.23
N ARG A 44 -16.34 -6.44 -14.32
CA ARG A 44 -15.85 -7.32 -13.26
C ARG A 44 -15.01 -6.61 -12.21
N THR A 45 -14.31 -5.56 -12.59
CA THR A 45 -13.25 -4.99 -11.77
C THR A 45 -13.37 -3.48 -11.56
N GLY A 46 -14.06 -2.78 -12.44
CA GLY A 46 -14.06 -1.32 -12.47
C GLY A 46 -12.77 -0.71 -13.01
N ILE A 47 -11.80 -1.52 -13.42
CA ILE A 47 -10.49 -1.06 -13.91
C ILE A 47 -10.63 -0.62 -15.37
N LYS A 48 -10.09 0.56 -15.69
CA LYS A 48 -10.05 1.14 -17.04
C LYS A 48 -8.63 1.29 -17.57
N PHE A 49 -7.69 1.63 -16.69
CA PHE A 49 -6.28 1.87 -16.99
C PHE A 49 -5.38 1.20 -15.97
N ARG A 50 -4.15 0.93 -16.39
CA ARG A 50 -3.00 0.58 -15.54
C ARG A 50 -1.76 1.19 -16.12
N HIS A 51 -0.75 1.33 -15.30
CA HIS A 51 0.58 1.71 -15.73
C HIS A 51 1.48 0.48 -15.70
N ILE A 52 2.28 0.32 -16.73
CA ILE A 52 3.21 -0.80 -16.89
C ILE A 52 4.62 -0.25 -17.03
N ALA A 53 5.53 -0.71 -16.16
CA ALA A 53 6.90 -0.26 -16.15
C ALA A 53 7.60 -0.51 -17.50
N GLU A 54 8.27 0.51 -17.99
CA GLU A 54 9.17 0.41 -19.14
C GLU A 54 10.44 -0.36 -18.73
N PRO A 55 11.24 -0.88 -19.69
CA PRO A 55 12.43 -1.68 -19.36
C PRO A 55 13.44 -0.99 -18.44
N ASP A 56 13.54 0.35 -18.50
CA ASP A 56 14.42 1.14 -17.65
C ASP A 56 13.82 1.52 -16.29
N GLU A 57 12.54 1.26 -16.10
CA GLU A 57 11.85 1.51 -14.83
C GLU A 57 11.89 0.26 -13.95
N THR A 58 12.28 0.43 -12.69
CA THR A 58 12.39 -0.65 -11.70
C THR A 58 11.57 -0.31 -10.47
N THR A 59 11.37 -1.28 -9.60
CA THR A 59 10.71 -1.03 -8.30
C THR A 59 11.42 0.07 -7.54
N SER A 60 12.75 0.04 -7.46
CA SER A 60 13.51 1.08 -6.76
C SER A 60 13.45 2.44 -7.46
N SER A 61 13.47 2.49 -8.80
CA SER A 61 13.38 3.79 -9.50
C SER A 61 12.05 4.49 -9.25
N LEU A 62 10.94 3.74 -9.24
CA LEU A 62 9.62 4.25 -8.89
C LEU A 62 9.57 4.67 -7.41
N ALA A 63 10.14 3.87 -6.52
CA ALA A 63 10.23 4.18 -5.10
C ALA A 63 11.02 5.46 -4.82
N ILE A 64 12.12 5.69 -5.52
CA ILE A 64 12.95 6.90 -5.42
C ILE A 64 12.15 8.14 -5.81
N GLU A 65 11.44 8.08 -6.93
CA GLU A 65 10.62 9.20 -7.41
C GLU A 65 9.47 9.51 -6.43
N ALA A 66 8.74 8.48 -5.98
CA ALA A 66 7.69 8.65 -4.97
C ALA A 66 8.23 9.25 -3.67
N SER A 67 9.42 8.82 -3.25
CA SER A 67 10.09 9.30 -2.03
C SER A 67 10.50 10.76 -2.14
N ARG A 68 11.05 11.18 -3.27
CA ARG A 68 11.38 12.59 -3.52
C ARG A 68 10.15 13.47 -3.45
N ASN A 69 9.05 13.02 -4.04
CA ASN A 69 7.78 13.74 -3.98
C ASN A 69 7.23 13.84 -2.55
N ALA A 70 7.35 12.77 -1.77
CA ALA A 70 6.92 12.76 -0.37
C ALA A 70 7.78 13.70 0.51
N LEU A 71 9.09 13.70 0.32
CA LEU A 71 10.02 14.58 1.04
C LEU A 71 9.77 16.06 0.70
N GLU A 72 9.52 16.37 -0.55
CA GLU A 72 9.17 17.73 -1.00
C GLU A 72 7.86 18.18 -0.33
N ALA A 73 6.82 17.34 -0.34
CA ALA A 73 5.55 17.62 0.32
C ALA A 73 5.69 17.82 1.85
N ALA A 74 6.61 17.08 2.47
CA ALA A 74 6.91 17.19 3.90
C ALA A 74 7.81 18.40 4.22
N ASN A 75 8.38 19.05 3.22
CA ASN A 75 9.40 20.09 3.37
C ASN A 75 10.59 19.59 4.23
N MET A 76 11.04 18.38 3.94
CA MET A 76 12.14 17.71 4.64
C MET A 76 13.25 17.33 3.67
N ALA A 77 14.49 17.42 4.15
CA ALA A 77 15.66 16.99 3.41
C ALA A 77 15.85 15.47 3.57
N PRO A 78 16.45 14.78 2.57
CA PRO A 78 16.83 13.38 2.71
C PRO A 78 17.69 13.11 3.95
N SER A 79 18.55 14.03 4.34
CA SER A 79 19.41 13.92 5.54
C SER A 79 18.64 13.89 6.85
N ASP A 80 17.35 14.26 6.86
CA ASP A 80 16.51 14.19 8.04
C ASP A 80 15.97 12.76 8.28
N ILE A 81 16.05 11.87 7.29
CA ILE A 81 15.50 10.52 7.34
C ILE A 81 16.49 9.55 7.97
N ASP A 82 16.10 8.84 9.01
CA ASP A 82 16.91 7.84 9.71
C ASP A 82 16.35 6.41 9.59
N LEU A 83 15.20 6.24 8.94
CA LEU A 83 14.58 4.93 8.69
C LEU A 83 13.89 4.91 7.32
N ILE A 84 14.20 3.88 6.54
CA ILE A 84 13.49 3.60 5.28
C ILE A 84 12.98 2.17 5.32
N ILE A 85 11.67 1.99 5.17
CA ILE A 85 11.04 0.68 5.02
C ILE A 85 10.30 0.65 3.70
N LEU A 86 10.65 -0.30 2.84
CA LEU A 86 10.04 -0.48 1.54
C LEU A 86 9.30 -1.81 1.49
N ALA A 87 7.99 -1.75 1.26
CA ALA A 87 7.15 -2.92 1.07
C ALA A 87 7.10 -3.28 -0.42
N THR A 88 7.47 -4.50 -0.76
CA THR A 88 7.42 -4.99 -2.14
C THR A 88 7.41 -6.52 -2.20
N ALA A 89 6.73 -7.06 -3.19
CA ALA A 89 6.81 -8.47 -3.60
C ALA A 89 7.66 -8.62 -4.87
N THR A 90 8.09 -7.49 -5.45
CA THR A 90 8.88 -7.45 -6.69
C THR A 90 10.15 -6.62 -6.51
N PRO A 91 11.04 -7.02 -5.59
CA PRO A 91 12.29 -6.30 -5.37
C PRO A 91 13.16 -6.31 -6.63
N ASP A 92 14.06 -5.34 -6.76
CA ASP A 92 15.01 -5.27 -7.87
C ASP A 92 15.87 -6.52 -7.96
N GLN A 93 16.30 -7.02 -6.80
CA GLN A 93 17.15 -8.19 -6.63
C GLN A 93 16.69 -8.99 -5.41
N THR A 94 17.09 -10.24 -5.32
CA THR A 94 16.83 -11.05 -4.12
C THR A 94 17.45 -10.40 -2.88
N PHE A 95 18.66 -9.88 -3.01
CA PHE A 95 19.35 -8.97 -2.08
C PHE A 95 20.41 -8.18 -2.87
N PRO A 96 20.88 -7.02 -2.40
CA PRO A 96 20.44 -6.26 -1.23
C PRO A 96 18.99 -5.78 -1.33
N ALA A 97 18.44 -5.35 -0.21
CA ALA A 97 17.10 -4.79 -0.16
C ALA A 97 16.97 -3.57 -1.07
N SER A 98 15.83 -3.46 -1.78
CA SER A 98 15.55 -2.29 -2.62
C SER A 98 15.55 -0.99 -1.82
N ALA A 99 15.20 -1.04 -0.53
CA ALA A 99 15.28 0.10 0.39
C ALA A 99 16.70 0.69 0.48
N THR A 100 17.74 -0.13 0.41
CA THR A 100 19.14 0.37 0.43
C THR A 100 19.51 1.08 -0.86
N ILE A 101 18.96 0.66 -1.99
CA ILE A 101 19.12 1.36 -3.28
C ILE A 101 18.48 2.75 -3.20
N VAL A 102 17.27 2.82 -2.63
CA VAL A 102 16.57 4.08 -2.40
C VAL A 102 17.37 4.99 -1.47
N GLN A 103 17.86 4.46 -0.36
CA GLN A 103 18.69 5.20 0.62
C GLN A 103 19.88 5.86 -0.05
N HIS A 104 20.63 5.10 -0.82
CA HIS A 104 21.82 5.62 -1.52
C HIS A 104 21.47 6.71 -2.53
N ALA A 105 20.44 6.48 -3.34
CA ALA A 105 20.00 7.43 -4.36
C ALA A 105 19.52 8.77 -3.78
N LEU A 106 18.88 8.72 -2.60
CA LEU A 106 18.39 9.91 -1.91
C LEU A 106 19.49 10.64 -1.09
N GLY A 107 20.57 9.94 -0.78
CA GLY A 107 21.60 10.47 0.11
C GLY A 107 21.26 10.40 1.60
N CYS A 108 20.39 9.48 1.99
CA CYS A 108 19.99 9.24 3.40
C CYS A 108 20.96 8.29 4.13
N ASN A 109 22.25 8.49 3.99
CA ASN A 109 23.24 7.52 4.45
C ASN A 109 23.31 7.40 5.98
N GLY A 110 23.51 6.17 6.46
CA GLY A 110 23.78 5.86 7.86
C GLY A 110 22.56 5.52 8.70
N GLY A 111 21.34 5.70 8.18
CA GLY A 111 20.11 5.24 8.83
C GLY A 111 19.80 3.77 8.54
N VAL A 112 18.70 3.29 9.11
CA VAL A 112 18.21 1.92 8.90
C VAL A 112 17.43 1.85 7.58
N ALA A 113 17.67 0.82 6.77
CA ALA A 113 16.94 0.60 5.53
C ALA A 113 16.73 -0.90 5.30
N PHE A 114 15.48 -1.34 5.10
CA PHE A 114 15.14 -2.72 4.82
C PHE A 114 13.80 -2.84 4.10
N ASP A 115 13.59 -3.99 3.45
CA ASP A 115 12.34 -4.34 2.80
C ASP A 115 11.46 -5.21 3.71
N VAL A 116 10.15 -5.11 3.51
CA VAL A 116 9.17 -6.04 4.10
C VAL A 116 8.34 -6.68 3.01
N ALA A 117 7.91 -7.92 3.22
CA ALA A 117 7.13 -8.71 2.28
C ALA A 117 5.80 -9.13 2.92
N ALA A 118 4.71 -8.49 2.52
CA ALA A 118 3.34 -8.87 2.86
C ALA A 118 2.39 -8.55 1.71
N VAL A 119 2.89 -8.55 0.49
CA VAL A 119 2.19 -8.32 -0.77
C VAL A 119 1.29 -7.08 -0.70
N CYS A 120 -0.02 -7.22 -0.93
CA CYS A 120 -0.97 -6.10 -0.93
C CYS A 120 -1.11 -5.43 0.44
N SER A 121 -0.84 -6.14 1.53
CA SER A 121 -0.80 -5.60 2.89
C SER A 121 0.55 -5.02 3.27
N GLY A 122 1.52 -5.09 2.37
CA GLY A 122 2.91 -4.72 2.66
C GLY A 122 3.07 -3.31 3.20
N PHE A 123 2.34 -2.34 2.63
CA PHE A 123 2.39 -0.97 3.14
C PHE A 123 1.89 -0.85 4.58
N LEU A 124 0.81 -1.54 4.94
CA LEU A 124 0.30 -1.55 6.32
C LEU A 124 1.32 -2.16 7.28
N TYR A 125 1.99 -3.23 6.88
CA TYR A 125 3.06 -3.85 7.67
C TYR A 125 4.25 -2.90 7.84
N ALA A 126 4.71 -2.29 6.75
CA ALA A 126 5.80 -1.30 6.79
C ALA A 126 5.44 -0.09 7.65
N PHE A 127 4.22 0.42 7.50
CA PHE A 127 3.70 1.53 8.29
C PHE A 127 3.68 1.20 9.80
N SER A 128 3.18 0.02 10.14
CA SER A 128 3.12 -0.46 11.53
C SER A 128 4.51 -0.60 12.15
N VAL A 129 5.48 -1.14 11.42
CA VAL A 129 6.86 -1.28 11.89
C VAL A 129 7.49 0.10 12.11
N ALA A 130 7.35 1.01 11.15
CA ALA A 130 7.88 2.37 11.27
C ALA A 130 7.27 3.13 12.45
N GLU A 131 5.96 3.06 12.60
CA GLU A 131 5.23 3.67 13.72
C GLU A 131 5.73 3.13 15.06
N SER A 132 5.91 1.82 15.17
CA SER A 132 6.42 1.17 16.38
C SER A 132 7.85 1.59 16.70
N MET A 133 8.73 1.70 15.70
CA MET A 133 10.10 2.15 15.88
C MET A 133 10.17 3.62 16.31
N ILE A 134 9.30 4.45 15.77
CA ILE A 134 9.18 5.87 16.17
C ILE A 134 8.73 5.97 17.62
N ARG A 135 7.68 5.26 18.00
CA ARG A 135 7.18 5.26 19.41
C ARG A 135 8.19 4.70 20.39
N ALA A 136 8.99 3.71 19.99
CA ALA A 136 10.05 3.14 20.81
C ALA A 136 11.29 4.04 20.90
N GLY A 137 11.38 5.09 20.09
CA GLY A 137 12.55 5.97 20.05
C GLY A 137 13.72 5.43 19.23
N SER A 138 13.52 4.33 18.48
CA SER A 138 14.55 3.74 17.62
C SER A 138 14.70 4.49 16.28
N ALA A 139 13.70 5.26 15.89
CA ALA A 139 13.71 6.12 14.72
C ALA A 139 13.00 7.42 15.04
N ARG A 140 13.34 8.48 14.33
CA ARG A 140 12.73 9.80 14.49
C ARG A 140 11.89 10.18 13.29
N ASN A 141 12.43 10.04 12.08
CA ASN A 141 11.79 10.36 10.83
C ASN A 141 11.92 9.17 9.89
N ALA A 142 10.80 8.65 9.45
CA ALA A 142 10.76 7.47 8.59
C ALA A 142 10.18 7.79 7.21
N LEU A 143 10.75 7.14 6.22
CA LEU A 143 10.21 7.07 4.88
C LEU A 143 9.63 5.67 4.69
N VAL A 144 8.32 5.58 4.50
CA VAL A 144 7.58 4.32 4.33
C VAL A 144 7.06 4.26 2.91
N ILE A 145 7.46 3.22 2.18
CA ILE A 145 7.23 3.11 0.74
C ILE A 145 6.54 1.79 0.42
N GLY A 146 5.57 1.84 -0.50
CA GLY A 146 5.07 0.66 -1.20
C GLY A 146 5.39 0.82 -2.68
N ALA A 147 6.08 -0.13 -3.29
CA ALA A 147 6.48 -0.07 -4.68
C ALA A 147 6.47 -1.44 -5.34
N GLU A 148 5.92 -1.52 -6.55
CA GLU A 148 5.76 -2.78 -7.25
C GLU A 148 5.94 -2.65 -8.75
N THR A 149 6.53 -3.70 -9.35
CA THR A 149 6.52 -3.98 -10.79
C THR A 149 5.83 -5.33 -11.05
N PHE A 150 4.56 -5.42 -10.66
CA PHE A 150 3.76 -6.65 -10.75
C PHE A 150 3.60 -7.15 -12.18
N SER A 151 3.67 -6.25 -13.16
CA SER A 151 3.62 -6.63 -14.59
C SER A 151 4.68 -7.67 -14.97
N ARG A 152 5.78 -7.75 -14.21
CA ARG A 152 6.89 -8.67 -14.46
C ARG A 152 6.72 -10.05 -13.86
N ILE A 153 5.70 -10.26 -13.05
CA ILE A 153 5.36 -11.57 -12.46
C ILE A 153 3.98 -12.07 -12.89
N LEU A 154 3.30 -11.36 -13.80
CA LEU A 154 2.00 -11.79 -14.33
C LEU A 154 2.19 -12.86 -15.41
N ASP A 155 1.24 -13.77 -15.46
CA ASP A 155 1.05 -14.67 -16.60
C ASP A 155 0.15 -13.97 -17.62
N TRP A 156 0.75 -13.42 -18.68
CA TRP A 156 0.02 -12.65 -19.69
C TRP A 156 -0.88 -13.50 -20.58
N GLU A 157 -0.82 -14.82 -20.45
CA GLU A 157 -1.74 -15.77 -21.07
C GLU A 157 -2.97 -16.05 -20.17
N ASP A 158 -2.91 -15.69 -18.90
CA ASP A 158 -4.02 -15.83 -17.96
C ASP A 158 -4.80 -14.50 -17.85
N ARG A 159 -5.84 -14.36 -18.66
CA ARG A 159 -6.70 -13.16 -18.67
C ARG A 159 -7.45 -12.93 -17.36
N THR A 160 -7.58 -13.93 -16.49
CA THR A 160 -8.27 -13.79 -15.21
C THR A 160 -7.43 -13.03 -14.18
N THR A 161 -6.12 -12.93 -14.38
CA THR A 161 -5.19 -12.24 -13.47
C THR A 161 -4.48 -11.05 -14.11
N CYS A 162 -3.99 -11.18 -15.36
CA CYS A 162 -3.13 -10.13 -15.94
C CYS A 162 -3.85 -8.79 -16.17
N VAL A 163 -5.18 -8.80 -16.24
CA VAL A 163 -5.98 -7.56 -16.40
C VAL A 163 -6.20 -6.81 -15.09
N LEU A 164 -5.87 -7.40 -13.95
CA LEU A 164 -6.16 -6.86 -12.62
C LEU A 164 -5.08 -5.94 -12.07
N PHE A 165 -3.83 -6.12 -12.50
CA PHE A 165 -2.66 -5.53 -11.84
C PHE A 165 -1.98 -4.45 -12.69
N GLY A 166 -1.30 -3.55 -12.00
CA GLY A 166 -0.44 -2.54 -12.58
C GLY A 166 0.75 -2.27 -11.67
N ASP A 167 1.63 -1.38 -12.13
CA ASP A 167 2.86 -1.00 -11.48
C ASP A 167 2.77 0.42 -10.91
N GLY A 168 3.52 0.70 -9.87
CA GLY A 168 3.57 2.02 -9.28
C GLY A 168 4.29 2.05 -7.94
N ALA A 169 4.38 3.23 -7.37
CA ALA A 169 4.92 3.45 -6.03
C ALA A 169 4.19 4.58 -5.31
N GLY A 170 4.07 4.45 -4.01
CA GLY A 170 3.63 5.51 -3.13
C GLY A 170 4.50 5.54 -1.87
N ALA A 171 4.63 6.72 -1.28
CA ALA A 171 5.47 6.93 -0.11
C ALA A 171 4.83 7.93 0.85
N VAL A 172 5.11 7.75 2.14
CA VAL A 172 4.79 8.73 3.18
C VAL A 172 6.03 9.01 4.01
N VAL A 173 6.14 10.25 4.48
CA VAL A 173 7.14 10.64 5.49
C VAL A 173 6.44 10.69 6.84
N LEU A 174 6.97 9.96 7.82
CA LEU A 174 6.47 9.93 9.18
C LEU A 174 7.48 10.62 10.11
N SER A 175 6.96 11.42 11.04
CA SER A 175 7.78 11.99 12.13
C SER A 175 7.11 11.76 13.47
N GLY A 176 7.92 11.55 14.52
CA GLY A 176 7.43 11.43 15.89
C GLY A 176 7.03 12.78 16.45
N GLU A 177 5.77 12.90 16.88
CA GLU A 177 5.24 14.10 17.52
C GLU A 177 4.38 13.74 18.72
N VAL A 178 4.44 14.57 19.75
CA VAL A 178 3.54 14.51 20.89
C VAL A 178 2.24 15.21 20.54
N GLY A 179 1.10 14.65 20.91
CA GLY A 179 -0.19 15.26 20.67
C GLY A 179 -1.26 14.28 20.25
N THR A 180 -2.25 14.75 19.48
CA THR A 180 -3.45 14.00 19.08
C THR A 180 -3.43 13.55 17.62
N ARG A 181 -2.42 13.98 16.86
CA ARG A 181 -2.25 13.62 15.44
C ARG A 181 -1.45 12.32 15.28
N GLY A 182 -1.54 11.75 14.10
CA GLY A 182 -0.77 10.59 13.70
C GLY A 182 -1.52 9.27 13.83
N ALA A 183 -0.78 8.18 13.81
CA ALA A 183 -1.31 6.83 13.94
C ALA A 183 -1.90 6.63 15.34
N LEU A 184 -3.20 6.36 15.42
CA LEU A 184 -3.93 6.20 16.68
C LEU A 184 -4.06 4.74 17.08
N ALA A 185 -4.25 3.84 16.13
CA ALA A 185 -4.35 2.40 16.33
C ALA A 185 -4.01 1.67 15.04
N THR A 186 -3.32 0.54 15.17
CA THR A 186 -2.96 -0.32 14.04
C THR A 186 -3.12 -1.78 14.43
N LYS A 187 -3.74 -2.57 13.55
CA LYS A 187 -3.91 -4.02 13.71
C LYS A 187 -3.46 -4.74 12.46
N LEU A 188 -2.65 -5.76 12.64
CA LEU A 188 -2.15 -6.64 11.59
C LEU A 188 -2.51 -8.08 11.91
N HIS A 189 -2.85 -8.85 10.90
CA HIS A 189 -3.16 -10.27 11.00
C HIS A 189 -2.54 -11.06 9.85
N ALA A 190 -2.36 -12.35 10.05
CA ALA A 190 -1.96 -13.30 9.02
C ALA A 190 -2.62 -14.65 9.25
N ASP A 191 -2.90 -15.38 8.18
CA ASP A 191 -3.39 -16.75 8.21
C ASP A 191 -2.75 -17.53 7.06
N GLY A 192 -1.70 -18.27 7.37
CA GLY A 192 -0.90 -19.01 6.40
C GLY A 192 -1.58 -20.22 5.76
N GLN A 193 -2.74 -20.64 6.26
CA GLN A 193 -3.48 -21.78 5.68
C GLN A 193 -3.99 -21.51 4.25
N HIS A 194 -4.09 -20.23 3.85
CA HIS A 194 -4.64 -19.80 2.56
C HIS A 194 -3.58 -19.46 1.52
N ASN A 195 -2.35 -19.93 1.69
CA ASN A 195 -1.24 -19.66 0.77
C ASN A 195 -1.61 -19.91 -0.71
N GLU A 196 -2.27 -21.04 -0.99
CA GLU A 196 -2.59 -21.47 -2.35
C GLU A 196 -3.70 -20.66 -3.05
N LEU A 197 -4.31 -19.71 -2.37
CA LEU A 197 -5.37 -18.88 -2.97
C LEU A 197 -4.83 -17.67 -3.72
N LEU A 198 -3.65 -17.20 -3.36
CA LEU A 198 -2.97 -16.08 -4.02
C LEU A 198 -1.46 -16.17 -3.75
N TYR A 199 -0.68 -16.52 -4.77
CA TYR A 199 0.75 -16.74 -4.65
C TYR A 199 1.46 -16.59 -5.99
N VAL A 200 2.78 -16.52 -5.95
CA VAL A 200 3.65 -16.65 -7.12
C VAL A 200 4.31 -18.03 -7.06
N ASP A 201 4.30 -18.77 -8.17
CA ASP A 201 4.69 -20.18 -8.22
C ASP A 201 6.20 -20.43 -8.34
N GLY A 202 7.00 -19.40 -8.11
CA GLY A 202 8.46 -19.50 -8.12
C GLY A 202 9.10 -18.73 -6.96
N GLY A 203 10.36 -19.00 -6.74
CA GLY A 203 11.17 -18.34 -5.73
C GLY A 203 12.60 -18.88 -5.71
N PRO A 204 13.56 -18.13 -5.15
CA PRO A 204 14.97 -18.53 -5.17
C PRO A 204 15.23 -19.85 -4.44
N SER A 205 14.46 -20.16 -3.39
CA SER A 205 14.66 -21.37 -2.58
C SER A 205 13.92 -22.61 -3.11
N THR A 206 12.87 -22.42 -3.89
CA THR A 206 12.01 -23.53 -4.37
C THR A 206 12.34 -23.93 -5.79
N THR A 207 12.08 -23.06 -6.74
CA THR A 207 12.26 -23.33 -8.18
C THR A 207 13.55 -22.74 -8.76
N GLY A 208 14.17 -21.79 -8.07
CA GLY A 208 15.27 -21.00 -8.61
C GLY A 208 14.86 -20.05 -9.74
N THR A 209 13.55 -19.79 -9.87
CA THR A 209 12.96 -18.90 -10.88
C THR A 209 12.07 -17.86 -10.21
N VAL A 210 11.72 -16.80 -10.94
CA VAL A 210 10.80 -15.77 -10.43
C VAL A 210 9.39 -16.32 -10.26
N GLY A 211 8.89 -17.07 -11.23
CA GLY A 211 7.54 -17.60 -11.25
C GLY A 211 6.48 -16.62 -11.76
N LYS A 212 5.24 -17.06 -11.72
CA LYS A 212 4.06 -16.33 -12.18
C LYS A 212 2.99 -16.30 -11.09
N LEU A 213 2.22 -15.21 -11.07
CA LEU A 213 1.11 -15.04 -10.14
C LEU A 213 -0.02 -16.03 -10.45
N ARG A 214 -0.52 -16.66 -9.38
CA ARG A 214 -1.66 -17.59 -9.40
C ARG A 214 -2.69 -17.13 -8.38
N MET A 215 -3.97 -17.11 -8.76
CA MET A 215 -5.04 -16.61 -7.89
C MET A 215 -6.35 -17.37 -8.11
N LYS A 216 -7.03 -17.67 -7.01
CA LYS A 216 -8.41 -18.15 -6.98
C LYS A 216 -9.32 -16.98 -6.58
N GLY A 217 -9.75 -16.23 -7.57
CA GLY A 217 -10.38 -14.92 -7.36
C GLY A 217 -11.64 -14.91 -6.50
N ARG A 218 -12.50 -15.92 -6.60
CA ARG A 218 -13.74 -16.01 -5.81
C ARG A 218 -13.48 -16.19 -4.32
N GLU A 219 -12.53 -17.06 -3.99
CA GLU A 219 -12.16 -17.34 -2.60
C GLU A 219 -11.44 -16.13 -2.00
N VAL A 220 -10.54 -15.49 -2.77
CA VAL A 220 -9.88 -14.25 -2.34
C VAL A 220 -10.90 -13.15 -2.07
N PHE A 221 -11.89 -12.96 -2.95
CA PHE A 221 -12.96 -11.98 -2.77
C PHE A 221 -13.70 -12.18 -1.45
N ARG A 222 -14.15 -13.39 -1.18
CA ARG A 222 -14.89 -13.72 0.04
C ARG A 222 -14.10 -13.43 1.31
N HIS A 223 -12.84 -13.87 1.35
CA HIS A 223 -11.97 -13.63 2.50
C HIS A 223 -11.63 -12.13 2.65
N ALA A 224 -11.45 -11.42 1.54
CA ALA A 224 -11.16 -9.99 1.57
C ALA A 224 -12.28 -9.20 2.22
N VAL A 225 -13.52 -9.38 1.80
CA VAL A 225 -14.66 -8.67 2.38
C VAL A 225 -14.79 -8.95 3.88
N THR A 226 -14.67 -10.22 4.28
CA THR A 226 -14.75 -10.63 5.69
C THR A 226 -13.62 -10.02 6.53
N ASN A 227 -12.39 -10.16 6.09
CA ASN A 227 -11.21 -9.73 6.85
C ASN A 227 -11.07 -8.21 6.92
N LEU A 228 -11.34 -7.50 5.82
CA LEU A 228 -11.30 -6.04 5.80
C LEU A 228 -12.38 -5.44 6.70
N THR A 229 -13.59 -6.01 6.68
CA THR A 229 -14.69 -5.58 7.57
C THR A 229 -14.31 -5.79 9.03
N SER A 230 -13.81 -6.97 9.37
CA SER A 230 -13.43 -7.34 10.75
C SER A 230 -12.31 -6.45 11.29
N VAL A 231 -11.24 -6.24 10.53
CA VAL A 231 -10.09 -5.46 11.00
C VAL A 231 -10.41 -3.96 11.12
N LEU A 232 -11.32 -3.46 10.30
CA LEU A 232 -11.77 -2.06 10.42
C LEU A 232 -12.54 -1.85 11.72
N HIS A 233 -13.46 -2.75 12.06
CA HIS A 233 -14.15 -2.70 13.35
C HIS A 233 -13.18 -2.80 14.52
N GLU A 234 -12.22 -3.70 14.45
CA GLU A 234 -11.21 -3.92 15.48
C GLU A 234 -10.36 -2.67 15.73
N VAL A 235 -9.86 -2.06 14.67
CA VAL A 235 -8.97 -0.88 14.79
C VAL A 235 -9.72 0.35 15.27
N LEU A 236 -10.98 0.53 14.87
CA LEU A 236 -11.84 1.61 15.38
C LEU A 236 -12.11 1.45 16.88
N ALA A 237 -12.45 0.24 17.31
CA ALA A 237 -12.68 -0.04 18.71
C ALA A 237 -11.46 0.27 19.56
N GLU A 238 -10.27 -0.09 19.10
CA GLU A 238 -9.01 0.20 19.79
C GLU A 238 -8.71 1.70 19.87
N ALA A 239 -9.09 2.47 18.86
CA ALA A 239 -8.96 3.91 18.86
C ALA A 239 -10.07 4.63 19.62
N ASN A 240 -11.04 3.91 20.18
CA ASN A 240 -12.27 4.46 20.80
C ASN A 240 -13.07 5.35 19.83
N LEU A 241 -13.14 4.95 18.58
CA LEU A 241 -13.86 5.65 17.53
C LEU A 241 -14.95 4.75 16.93
N THR A 242 -15.90 5.39 16.25
CA THR A 242 -16.97 4.72 15.50
C THR A 242 -16.84 5.04 14.02
N ALA A 243 -17.61 4.35 13.18
CA ALA A 243 -17.65 4.64 11.75
C ALA A 243 -18.04 6.09 11.43
N ALA A 244 -18.86 6.72 12.28
CA ALA A 244 -19.26 8.12 12.14
C ALA A 244 -18.09 9.11 12.29
N ASP A 245 -17.02 8.71 13.00
CA ASP A 245 -15.83 9.55 13.20
C ASP A 245 -14.88 9.54 12.01
N ILE A 246 -15.06 8.62 11.07
CA ILE A 246 -14.20 8.49 9.89
C ILE A 246 -14.57 9.57 8.86
N ASP A 247 -13.57 10.35 8.44
CA ASP A 247 -13.72 11.27 7.31
C ASP A 247 -13.47 10.57 5.98
N TRP A 248 -12.43 9.68 5.92
CA TRP A 248 -12.06 8.97 4.72
C TRP A 248 -11.57 7.54 5.02
N VAL A 249 -11.95 6.61 4.16
CA VAL A 249 -11.33 5.29 4.08
C VAL A 249 -10.46 5.24 2.83
N VAL A 250 -9.23 4.84 2.98
CA VAL A 250 -8.27 4.62 1.89
C VAL A 250 -7.95 3.13 1.84
N PRO A 251 -8.77 2.33 1.13
CA PRO A 251 -8.57 0.89 1.08
C PRO A 251 -7.57 0.50 0.01
N HIS A 252 -7.01 -0.70 0.14
CA HIS A 252 -6.34 -1.36 -0.95
C HIS A 252 -7.26 -1.41 -2.18
N GLN A 253 -6.72 -1.03 -3.32
CA GLN A 253 -7.43 -0.92 -4.60
C GLN A 253 -7.35 -2.26 -5.35
N ALA A 254 -7.97 -3.31 -4.80
CA ALA A 254 -7.96 -4.65 -5.40
C ALA A 254 -8.82 -4.71 -6.67
N ASN A 255 -10.08 -4.36 -6.51
CA ASN A 255 -11.03 -4.08 -7.57
C ASN A 255 -12.24 -3.35 -6.95
N ALA A 256 -13.04 -2.69 -7.79
CA ALA A 256 -14.15 -1.87 -7.33
C ALA A 256 -15.21 -2.68 -6.54
N ARG A 257 -15.45 -3.94 -6.92
CA ARG A 257 -16.47 -4.78 -6.27
C ARG A 257 -16.11 -5.13 -4.83
N ILE A 258 -14.85 -5.42 -4.53
CA ILE A 258 -14.38 -5.67 -3.16
C ILE A 258 -14.55 -4.41 -2.31
N ILE A 259 -14.14 -3.26 -2.86
CA ILE A 259 -14.23 -1.97 -2.16
C ILE A 259 -15.69 -1.63 -1.85
N GLU A 260 -16.58 -1.74 -2.84
CA GLU A 260 -18.02 -1.48 -2.68
C GLU A 260 -18.68 -2.43 -1.68
N ALA A 261 -18.38 -3.74 -1.77
CA ALA A 261 -18.93 -4.74 -0.86
C ALA A 261 -18.49 -4.52 0.58
N THR A 262 -17.23 -4.16 0.80
CA THR A 262 -16.70 -3.86 2.14
C THR A 262 -17.34 -2.59 2.70
N ALA A 263 -17.42 -1.52 1.93
CA ALA A 263 -18.08 -0.28 2.34
C ALA A 263 -19.55 -0.49 2.71
N LYS A 264 -20.28 -1.25 1.90
CA LYS A 264 -21.68 -1.60 2.15
C LYS A 264 -21.85 -2.39 3.45
N LYS A 265 -21.00 -3.37 3.68
CA LYS A 265 -21.04 -4.21 4.89
C LYS A 265 -20.75 -3.41 6.16
N LEU A 266 -19.91 -2.38 6.06
CA LEU A 266 -19.59 -1.46 7.14
C LEU A 266 -20.62 -0.35 7.35
N GLY A 267 -21.57 -0.20 6.43
CA GLY A 267 -22.51 0.91 6.45
C GLY A 267 -21.87 2.27 6.18
N LEU A 268 -20.73 2.28 5.49
CA LEU A 268 -20.04 3.51 5.10
C LEU A 268 -20.65 4.11 3.85
N ASP A 269 -20.74 5.45 3.84
CA ASP A 269 -21.10 6.21 2.65
C ASP A 269 -19.98 6.05 1.61
N ALA A 270 -20.37 5.74 0.37
CA ALA A 270 -19.42 5.62 -0.75
C ALA A 270 -18.60 6.90 -0.96
N ASP A 271 -19.15 8.07 -0.61
CA ASP A 271 -18.47 9.36 -0.72
C ASP A 271 -17.27 9.50 0.23
N LYS A 272 -17.18 8.64 1.25
CA LYS A 272 -16.05 8.59 2.18
C LYS A 272 -14.94 7.60 1.78
N VAL A 273 -15.09 6.93 0.64
CA VAL A 273 -14.15 5.91 0.19
C VAL A 273 -13.35 6.42 -1.00
N VAL A 274 -12.03 6.41 -0.87
CA VAL A 274 -11.13 6.80 -1.97
C VAL A 274 -11.08 5.67 -2.99
N LEU A 275 -11.36 5.99 -4.25
CA LEU A 275 -11.29 5.09 -5.39
C LEU A 275 -10.28 5.61 -6.41
N THR A 276 -9.28 4.79 -6.73
CA THR A 276 -8.28 5.03 -7.78
C THR A 276 -8.08 3.81 -8.66
N VAL A 277 -8.75 2.71 -8.34
CA VAL A 277 -8.58 1.43 -9.04
C VAL A 277 -8.93 1.51 -10.53
N ASP A 278 -9.85 2.39 -10.91
CA ASP A 278 -10.20 2.63 -12.31
C ASP A 278 -9.01 3.18 -13.14
N GLN A 279 -8.10 3.92 -12.51
CA GLN A 279 -6.97 4.57 -13.15
C GLN A 279 -5.65 3.81 -12.98
N HIS A 280 -5.47 3.11 -11.87
CA HIS A 280 -4.20 2.48 -11.51
C HIS A 280 -4.22 0.95 -11.48
N ALA A 281 -5.40 0.33 -11.49
CA ALA A 281 -5.59 -1.10 -11.22
C ALA A 281 -5.07 -1.49 -9.82
N ASN A 282 -4.80 -2.76 -9.59
CA ASN A 282 -4.23 -3.26 -8.35
C ASN A 282 -2.70 -3.15 -8.42
N THR A 283 -2.13 -2.26 -7.65
CA THR A 283 -0.67 -2.05 -7.57
C THR A 283 -0.05 -2.70 -6.32
N SER A 284 -0.74 -3.67 -5.72
CA SER A 284 -0.25 -4.43 -4.56
C SER A 284 0.18 -3.51 -3.39
N ALA A 285 1.42 -3.58 -2.94
CA ALA A 285 1.92 -2.75 -1.83
C ALA A 285 1.90 -1.24 -2.11
N ALA A 286 1.94 -0.83 -3.37
CA ALA A 286 1.85 0.58 -3.76
C ALA A 286 0.42 1.14 -3.70
N SER A 287 -0.58 0.28 -3.62
CA SER A 287 -2.00 0.62 -3.78
C SER A 287 -2.50 1.66 -2.77
N VAL A 288 -2.32 1.40 -1.48
CA VAL A 288 -2.78 2.30 -0.42
C VAL A 288 -2.05 3.64 -0.47
N PRO A 289 -0.71 3.70 -0.52
CA PRO A 289 -0.03 4.99 -0.53
C PRO A 289 -0.26 5.78 -1.82
N LEU A 290 -0.48 5.13 -2.96
CA LEU A 290 -0.89 5.81 -4.19
C LEU A 290 -2.26 6.47 -4.05
N ALA A 291 -3.25 5.73 -3.55
CA ALA A 291 -4.60 6.25 -3.33
C ALA A 291 -4.59 7.39 -2.30
N LEU A 292 -3.81 7.25 -1.24
CA LEU A 292 -3.64 8.29 -0.23
C LEU A 292 -3.06 9.57 -0.84
N ASP A 293 -2.01 9.47 -1.63
CA ASP A 293 -1.38 10.62 -2.27
C ASP A 293 -2.33 11.36 -3.21
N VAL A 294 -3.12 10.63 -4.00
CA VAL A 294 -4.14 11.23 -4.88
C VAL A 294 -5.13 12.05 -4.07
N ALA A 295 -5.69 11.49 -3.00
CA ALA A 295 -6.71 12.14 -2.20
C ALA A 295 -6.17 13.31 -1.35
N VAL A 296 -4.91 13.27 -0.95
CA VAL A 296 -4.23 14.39 -0.28
C VAL A 296 -3.98 15.52 -1.27
N ARG A 297 -3.44 15.23 -2.44
CA ARG A 297 -3.06 16.24 -3.43
C ARG A 297 -4.24 16.92 -4.10
N ASP A 298 -5.37 16.24 -4.25
CA ASP A 298 -6.59 16.86 -4.81
C ASP A 298 -7.44 17.59 -3.77
N GLY A 299 -7.00 17.65 -2.52
CA GLY A 299 -7.61 18.39 -1.45
C GLY A 299 -8.77 17.70 -0.73
N ARG A 300 -9.09 16.46 -1.07
CA ARG A 300 -10.13 15.70 -0.34
C ARG A 300 -9.72 15.44 1.11
N ILE A 301 -8.55 14.88 1.31
CA ILE A 301 -8.01 14.62 2.66
C ILE A 301 -7.28 15.86 3.15
N LYS A 302 -7.70 16.36 4.31
CA LYS A 302 -7.21 17.60 4.92
C LYS A 302 -6.59 17.36 6.28
N ALA A 303 -5.78 18.31 6.72
CA ALA A 303 -5.22 18.30 8.08
C ALA A 303 -6.36 18.17 9.12
N GLY A 304 -6.16 17.26 10.07
CA GLY A 304 -7.13 16.97 11.12
C GLY A 304 -8.15 15.88 10.77
N ASP A 305 -8.26 15.48 9.51
CA ASP A 305 -9.17 14.40 9.10
C ASP A 305 -8.75 13.08 9.76
N VAL A 306 -9.73 12.27 10.13
CA VAL A 306 -9.56 10.91 10.58
C VAL A 306 -9.70 9.99 9.37
N ILE A 307 -8.64 9.29 9.03
CA ILE A 307 -8.64 8.34 7.94
C ILE A 307 -8.39 6.92 8.46
N VAL A 308 -8.91 5.94 7.73
CA VAL A 308 -8.56 4.54 7.93
C VAL A 308 -7.92 4.03 6.64
N ILE A 309 -6.70 3.52 6.77
CA ILE A 309 -6.04 2.78 5.69
C ILE A 309 -6.18 1.29 5.98
N GLU A 310 -6.49 0.50 4.97
CA GLU A 310 -6.65 -0.95 5.14
C GLU A 310 -6.26 -1.73 3.88
N ALA A 311 -5.79 -2.95 4.07
CA ALA A 311 -5.40 -3.83 2.98
C ALA A 311 -5.50 -5.30 3.37
N MET A 312 -5.66 -6.15 2.36
CA MET A 312 -5.50 -7.59 2.44
C MET A 312 -4.77 -8.10 1.19
N GLY A 313 -3.96 -9.12 1.37
CA GLY A 313 -3.23 -9.73 0.26
C GLY A 313 -2.83 -11.16 0.51
N GLY A 314 -2.05 -11.69 -0.43
CA GLY A 314 -1.55 -13.05 -0.36
C GLY A 314 -0.86 -13.37 0.96
N GLY A 315 -1.08 -14.61 1.40
CA GLY A 315 -0.56 -15.11 2.65
C GLY A 315 -1.53 -16.00 3.41
N PHE A 316 -2.82 -15.65 3.83
CA PHE A 316 -3.24 -14.25 3.75
C PHE A 316 -2.58 -13.39 4.82
N THR A 317 -2.44 -12.11 4.48
CA THR A 317 -2.14 -11.04 5.42
C THR A 317 -3.18 -9.94 5.26
N TRP A 318 -3.51 -9.27 6.36
CA TRP A 318 -4.40 -8.09 6.31
C TRP A 318 -4.11 -7.16 7.48
N GLY A 319 -4.57 -5.94 7.37
CA GLY A 319 -4.38 -4.97 8.42
C GLY A 319 -5.10 -3.67 8.16
N ALA A 320 -5.18 -2.86 9.19
CA ALA A 320 -5.72 -1.51 9.13
C ALA A 320 -5.02 -0.59 10.13
N SER A 321 -5.03 0.70 9.84
CA SER A 321 -4.56 1.74 10.75
C SER A 321 -5.51 2.92 10.73
N VAL A 322 -5.83 3.45 11.90
CA VAL A 322 -6.54 4.72 12.05
C VAL A 322 -5.51 5.83 12.23
N VAL A 323 -5.59 6.84 11.39
CA VAL A 323 -4.63 7.95 11.38
C VAL A 323 -5.38 9.29 11.41
N ARG A 324 -4.95 10.19 12.29
CA ARG A 324 -5.40 11.60 12.22
C ARG A 324 -4.35 12.41 11.48
N MET A 325 -4.78 12.99 10.39
CA MET A 325 -3.90 13.77 9.52
C MET A 325 -3.43 15.08 10.16
#